data_27f542a597a59faf25369ac808ad98f4
#
_entry.id   27f542a597a59faf25369ac808ad98f4
#
_cell.length_a   1.000
_cell.length_b   1.000
_cell.length_c   1.000
_cell.angle_alpha   90.00
_cell.angle_beta   90.00
_cell.angle_gamma   90.00
#
_symmetry.space_group_name_H-M   'P 1'
#
loop_
_entity.id
_entity.type
_entity.pdbx_description
1 polymer ?
#
loop_
_entity_poly.entity_id
_entity_poly.type
_entity_poly.pdbx_seq_one_letter_code
_entity_poly.pdbx_strand_id
1 'polypeptide(L)'
;VKIAFFTETFLPKVDGIVTRLTKTIQNLVESGDEVTVFCPEGCPSSYMGAKVVGVPAMPLPLYPELKLGLPGPGVSDELENFKPDLIHVVNPAVLGLGGIWLAKTNNIPLVASYHTHLPKYLEHYGMGMLEPLLWELLKAAHNQATLNLCTSTAMVQELSEKGIQNTDLWQRGVDTDIFKPELRDEQMRKRLLGNFSDEGSLLIYVGRLSAEKQIERIKPVLEALPSTRLALVGDGPYRQQLEKIFQGTSTTFVGYLSGNELASAYASGDAFLFPSSTETLGLVLLEAMAAGCPVVGANKGGIPDIISDGENGCLYNPDGENDGASSLIEATKKLLGNEIERSAMRKAARSEAERWGWAGATKQLRNYYEDVLDKKQSNVAA
;
A
#
# COMPACT_ATOMS: atom_id res chain seq x y z
N VAL A 1 13.21 -5.19 -21.90
CA VAL A 1 11.78 -5.25 -22.25
C VAL A 1 11.21 -3.85 -22.31
N LYS A 2 10.30 -3.56 -23.26
CA LYS A 2 9.56 -2.30 -23.35
C LYS A 2 8.21 -2.46 -22.67
N ILE A 3 7.97 -1.70 -21.59
CA ILE A 3 6.79 -1.87 -20.74
C ILE A 3 5.98 -0.58 -20.72
N ALA A 4 4.69 -0.67 -21.06
CA ALA A 4 3.75 0.43 -20.94
C ALA A 4 2.87 0.23 -19.69
N PHE A 5 3.02 1.09 -18.67
CA PHE A 5 2.13 1.12 -17.51
C PHE A 5 0.93 2.03 -17.74
N PHE A 6 -0.26 1.56 -17.36
CA PHE A 6 -1.48 2.36 -17.30
C PHE A 6 -1.96 2.41 -15.85
N THR A 7 -2.06 3.61 -15.29
CA THR A 7 -2.42 3.80 -13.88
C THR A 7 -3.24 5.06 -13.65
N GLU A 8 -4.26 4.99 -12.80
CA GLU A 8 -5.07 6.16 -12.40
C GLU A 8 -4.38 7.03 -11.35
N THR A 9 -3.24 6.60 -10.81
CA THR A 9 -2.54 7.34 -9.75
C THR A 9 -1.03 7.31 -9.98
N PHE A 10 -0.41 8.49 -9.97
CA PHE A 10 1.04 8.65 -10.08
C PHE A 10 1.47 9.95 -9.37
N LEU A 11 2.78 10.26 -9.42
CA LEU A 11 3.30 11.52 -8.89
C LEU A 11 2.54 12.75 -9.46
N PRO A 12 2.34 13.82 -8.68
CA PRO A 12 2.93 14.13 -7.37
C PRO A 12 2.17 13.53 -6.17
N LYS A 13 1.12 12.74 -6.39
CA LYS A 13 0.41 12.06 -5.31
C LYS A 13 1.34 11.10 -4.57
N VAL A 14 1.17 10.98 -3.26
CA VAL A 14 1.94 10.06 -2.40
C VAL A 14 0.96 9.10 -1.73
N ASP A 15 1.01 7.85 -2.14
CA ASP A 15 0.29 6.72 -1.52
C ASP A 15 1.04 5.41 -1.77
N GLY A 16 0.56 4.31 -1.20
CA GLY A 16 1.22 3.00 -1.31
C GLY A 16 1.36 2.49 -2.74
N ILE A 17 0.41 2.81 -3.64
CA ILE A 17 0.48 2.42 -5.06
C ILE A 17 1.58 3.21 -5.77
N VAL A 18 1.59 4.53 -5.57
CA VAL A 18 2.61 5.42 -6.17
C VAL A 18 3.99 5.07 -5.66
N THR A 19 4.16 4.83 -4.36
CA THR A 19 5.44 4.37 -3.77
C THR A 19 5.90 3.07 -4.42
N ARG A 20 5.01 2.09 -4.57
CA ARG A 20 5.33 0.82 -5.23
C ARG A 20 5.72 1.02 -6.69
N LEU A 21 4.92 1.77 -7.46
CA LEU A 21 5.18 2.01 -8.88
C LEU A 21 6.50 2.74 -9.10
N THR A 22 6.76 3.80 -8.35
CA THR A 22 8.00 4.59 -8.49
C THR A 22 9.23 3.76 -8.20
N LYS A 23 9.23 2.93 -7.14
CA LYS A 23 10.34 2.02 -6.82
C LYS A 23 10.47 0.91 -7.85
N THR A 24 9.37 0.34 -8.33
CA THR A 24 9.38 -0.66 -9.41
C THR A 24 9.93 -0.09 -10.70
N ILE A 25 9.46 1.07 -11.14
CA ILE A 25 9.93 1.74 -12.37
C ILE A 25 11.42 2.05 -12.27
N GLN A 26 11.88 2.59 -11.15
CA GLN A 26 13.31 2.84 -10.91
C GLN A 26 14.13 1.55 -11.12
N ASN A 27 13.75 0.46 -10.46
CA ASN A 27 14.50 -0.81 -10.55
C ASN A 27 14.41 -1.45 -11.95
N LEU A 28 13.28 -1.30 -12.68
CA LEU A 28 13.15 -1.77 -14.07
C LEU A 28 14.12 -1.02 -14.98
N VAL A 29 14.15 0.32 -14.89
CA VAL A 29 15.05 1.16 -15.70
C VAL A 29 16.52 0.87 -15.36
N GLU A 30 16.87 0.75 -14.08
CA GLU A 30 18.21 0.36 -13.64
C GLU A 30 18.62 -1.05 -14.14
N SER A 31 17.64 -1.92 -14.38
CA SER A 31 17.82 -3.25 -14.95
C SER A 31 17.89 -3.25 -16.49
N GLY A 32 17.80 -2.10 -17.13
CA GLY A 32 17.88 -1.92 -18.59
C GLY A 32 16.55 -2.06 -19.34
N ASP A 33 15.42 -2.06 -18.64
CA ASP A 33 14.10 -2.04 -19.28
C ASP A 33 13.71 -0.61 -19.71
N GLU A 34 12.97 -0.48 -20.80
CA GLU A 34 12.39 0.80 -21.24
C GLU A 34 10.96 0.90 -20.70
N VAL A 35 10.65 2.01 -20.04
CA VAL A 35 9.34 2.17 -19.38
C VAL A 35 8.66 3.46 -19.85
N THR A 36 7.38 3.35 -20.24
CA THR A 36 6.47 4.48 -20.44
C THR A 36 5.27 4.33 -19.50
N VAL A 37 4.92 5.42 -18.80
CA VAL A 37 3.80 5.46 -17.85
C VAL A 37 2.71 6.37 -18.38
N PHE A 38 1.50 5.85 -18.54
CA PHE A 38 0.29 6.63 -18.85
C PHE A 38 -0.49 6.85 -17.55
N CYS A 39 -0.72 8.11 -17.17
CA CYS A 39 -1.40 8.49 -15.93
C CYS A 39 -2.19 9.80 -16.10
N PRO A 40 -3.08 10.17 -15.17
CA PRO A 40 -3.79 11.44 -15.21
C PRO A 40 -2.84 12.65 -15.28
N GLU A 41 -3.25 13.68 -16.00
CA GLU A 41 -2.49 14.93 -16.14
C GLU A 41 -2.14 15.60 -14.79
N GLY A 42 -1.08 16.42 -14.80
CA GLY A 42 -0.49 17.04 -13.61
C GLY A 42 0.68 16.23 -13.04
N CYS A 43 1.06 15.13 -13.70
CA CYS A 43 2.26 14.34 -13.42
C CYS A 43 3.53 14.98 -14.02
N PRO A 44 4.75 14.62 -13.56
CA PRO A 44 5.99 14.97 -14.24
C PRO A 44 6.05 14.33 -15.63
N SER A 45 6.81 14.91 -16.57
CA SER A 45 6.98 14.35 -17.92
C SER A 45 7.95 13.16 -17.99
N SER A 46 8.73 12.94 -16.94
CA SER A 46 9.65 11.80 -16.81
C SER A 46 9.91 11.46 -15.35
N TYR A 47 10.29 10.23 -15.08
CA TYR A 47 10.70 9.75 -13.75
C TYR A 47 11.78 8.68 -13.88
N MET A 48 12.97 8.93 -13.28
CA MET A 48 14.09 7.97 -13.22
C MET A 48 14.45 7.33 -14.56
N GLY A 49 14.36 8.07 -15.68
CA GLY A 49 14.62 7.57 -17.03
C GLY A 49 13.37 7.02 -17.76
N ALA A 50 12.28 6.77 -17.07
CA ALA A 50 11.01 6.43 -17.69
C ALA A 50 10.30 7.67 -18.27
N LYS A 51 9.65 7.55 -19.43
CA LYS A 51 8.75 8.57 -19.98
C LYS A 51 7.41 8.53 -19.25
N VAL A 52 6.85 9.69 -18.91
CA VAL A 52 5.53 9.80 -18.28
C VAL A 52 4.62 10.64 -19.17
N VAL A 53 3.48 10.09 -19.52
CA VAL A 53 2.48 10.68 -20.41
C VAL A 53 1.22 11.00 -19.62
N GLY A 54 1.00 12.29 -19.37
CA GLY A 54 -0.21 12.78 -18.72
C GLY A 54 -1.39 12.78 -19.70
N VAL A 55 -2.50 12.17 -19.31
CA VAL A 55 -3.74 12.16 -20.11
C VAL A 55 -4.79 13.07 -19.47
N PRO A 56 -5.68 13.71 -20.26
CA PRO A 56 -6.79 14.49 -19.72
C PRO A 56 -7.56 13.67 -18.67
N ALA A 57 -7.94 14.29 -17.56
CA ALA A 57 -8.55 13.58 -16.46
C ALA A 57 -9.67 14.39 -15.81
N MET A 58 -10.66 13.67 -15.25
CA MET A 58 -11.74 14.26 -14.47
C MET A 58 -11.69 13.76 -13.02
N PRO A 59 -11.90 14.63 -12.02
CA PRO A 59 -12.02 14.19 -10.64
C PRO A 59 -13.29 13.35 -10.45
N LEU A 60 -13.19 12.27 -9.67
CA LEU A 60 -14.36 11.48 -9.31
C LEU A 60 -15.23 12.29 -8.30
N PRO A 61 -16.52 12.56 -8.58
CA PRO A 61 -17.35 13.45 -7.73
C PRO A 61 -17.41 13.04 -6.25
N LEU A 62 -17.44 11.73 -5.96
CA LEU A 62 -17.48 11.19 -4.61
C LEU A 62 -16.10 11.09 -3.94
N TYR A 63 -15.03 11.17 -4.72
CA TYR A 63 -13.65 11.07 -4.25
C TYR A 63 -12.75 11.97 -5.11
N PRO A 64 -12.79 13.30 -4.92
CA PRO A 64 -12.14 14.29 -5.82
C PRO A 64 -10.62 14.13 -5.94
N GLU A 65 -10.00 13.45 -4.98
CA GLU A 65 -8.57 13.16 -5.01
C GLU A 65 -8.20 12.06 -6.01
N LEU A 66 -9.18 11.26 -6.47
CA LEU A 66 -9.02 10.29 -7.54
C LEU A 66 -9.42 10.92 -8.86
N LYS A 67 -8.44 11.07 -9.75
CA LYS A 67 -8.67 11.53 -11.12
C LYS A 67 -8.79 10.32 -12.03
N LEU A 68 -9.84 10.27 -12.83
CA LEU A 68 -10.03 9.25 -13.85
C LEU A 68 -9.45 9.74 -15.17
N GLY A 69 -8.41 9.10 -15.66
CA GLY A 69 -7.77 9.43 -16.92
C GLY A 69 -8.63 9.01 -18.12
N LEU A 70 -8.79 9.92 -19.09
CA LEU A 70 -9.57 9.64 -20.29
C LEU A 70 -8.62 9.21 -21.43
N PRO A 71 -8.67 7.93 -21.88
CA PRO A 71 -7.85 7.50 -23.00
C PRO A 71 -8.33 8.20 -24.28
N GLY A 72 -7.46 9.01 -24.85
CA GLY A 72 -7.72 9.74 -26.10
C GLY A 72 -6.76 9.31 -27.23
N PRO A 73 -6.91 9.89 -28.44
CA PRO A 73 -6.05 9.55 -29.59
C PRO A 73 -4.55 9.67 -29.31
N GLY A 74 -4.14 10.67 -28.53
CA GLY A 74 -2.73 10.85 -28.16
C GLY A 74 -2.13 9.69 -27.36
N VAL A 75 -2.94 8.91 -26.65
CA VAL A 75 -2.48 7.68 -25.98
C VAL A 75 -2.13 6.60 -27.00
N SER A 76 -2.96 6.43 -28.03
CA SER A 76 -2.71 5.46 -29.10
C SER A 76 -1.47 5.84 -29.91
N ASP A 77 -1.32 7.12 -30.28
CA ASP A 77 -0.16 7.60 -31.03
C ASP A 77 1.14 7.39 -30.25
N GLU A 78 1.11 7.68 -28.94
CA GLU A 78 2.26 7.49 -28.08
C GLU A 78 2.63 6.01 -27.90
N LEU A 79 1.61 5.13 -27.78
CA LEU A 79 1.81 3.68 -27.68
C LEU A 79 2.39 3.10 -28.98
N GLU A 80 1.91 3.56 -30.15
CA GLU A 80 2.42 3.16 -31.46
C GLU A 80 3.88 3.61 -31.66
N ASN A 81 4.25 4.79 -31.15
CA ASN A 81 5.63 5.29 -31.20
C ASN A 81 6.55 4.49 -30.28
N PHE A 82 6.08 4.15 -29.07
CA PHE A 82 6.86 3.42 -28.07
C PHE A 82 7.02 1.94 -28.45
N LYS A 83 5.99 1.32 -29.00
CA LYS A 83 5.93 -0.12 -29.40
C LYS A 83 6.28 -1.03 -28.21
N PRO A 84 5.46 -1.06 -27.17
CA PRO A 84 5.75 -1.88 -25.99
C PRO A 84 5.66 -3.37 -26.32
N ASP A 85 6.52 -4.15 -25.67
CA ASP A 85 6.46 -5.61 -25.68
C ASP A 85 5.29 -6.11 -24.82
N LEU A 86 4.94 -5.33 -23.75
CA LEU A 86 3.95 -5.68 -22.74
C LEU A 86 3.24 -4.42 -22.22
N ILE A 87 1.94 -4.56 -21.95
CA ILE A 87 1.16 -3.56 -21.21
C ILE A 87 0.88 -4.08 -19.80
N HIS A 88 1.14 -3.25 -18.79
CA HIS A 88 0.77 -3.53 -17.39
C HIS A 88 -0.26 -2.50 -16.91
N VAL A 89 -1.47 -2.95 -16.62
CA VAL A 89 -2.56 -2.10 -16.12
C VAL A 89 -2.65 -2.23 -14.61
N VAL A 90 -2.59 -1.10 -13.91
CA VAL A 90 -2.60 -1.01 -12.45
C VAL A 90 -3.97 -0.55 -11.98
N ASN A 91 -4.68 -1.39 -11.23
CA ASN A 91 -6.06 -1.12 -10.80
C ASN A 91 -6.96 -0.69 -11.96
N PRO A 92 -7.40 -1.60 -12.85
CA PRO A 92 -8.18 -1.24 -14.03
C PRO A 92 -9.42 -0.40 -13.70
N ALA A 93 -9.35 0.91 -13.98
CA ALA A 93 -10.47 1.82 -14.00
C ALA A 93 -10.56 2.43 -15.42
N VAL A 94 -10.91 3.68 -15.59
CA VAL A 94 -11.18 4.24 -16.92
C VAL A 94 -9.96 4.21 -17.85
N LEU A 95 -8.82 4.73 -17.39
CA LEU A 95 -7.56 4.69 -18.15
C LEU A 95 -7.04 3.26 -18.31
N GLY A 96 -7.16 2.47 -17.23
CA GLY A 96 -6.80 1.06 -17.26
C GLY A 96 -7.63 0.25 -18.25
N LEU A 97 -8.93 0.47 -18.35
CA LEU A 97 -9.78 -0.14 -19.39
C LEU A 97 -9.36 0.26 -20.80
N GLY A 98 -8.92 1.52 -20.97
CA GLY A 98 -8.30 1.97 -22.23
C GLY A 98 -7.03 1.19 -22.55
N GLY A 99 -6.16 0.98 -21.56
CA GLY A 99 -4.96 0.14 -21.69
C GLY A 99 -5.27 -1.30 -22.07
N ILE A 100 -6.31 -1.90 -21.45
CA ILE A 100 -6.79 -3.25 -21.81
C ILE A 100 -7.28 -3.29 -23.26
N TRP A 101 -8.08 -2.31 -23.68
CA TRP A 101 -8.57 -2.22 -25.05
C TRP A 101 -7.41 -2.10 -26.05
N LEU A 102 -6.43 -1.23 -25.80
CA LEU A 102 -5.24 -1.08 -26.64
C LEU A 102 -4.39 -2.35 -26.69
N ALA A 103 -4.23 -3.06 -25.58
CA ALA A 103 -3.52 -4.34 -25.55
C ALA A 103 -4.20 -5.36 -26.47
N LYS A 104 -5.52 -5.47 -26.41
CA LYS A 104 -6.30 -6.42 -27.22
C LYS A 104 -6.29 -6.06 -28.70
N THR A 105 -6.53 -4.79 -29.05
CA THR A 105 -6.59 -4.34 -30.45
C THR A 105 -5.25 -4.44 -31.16
N ASN A 106 -4.14 -4.22 -30.43
CA ASN A 106 -2.78 -4.30 -30.97
C ASN A 106 -2.11 -5.67 -30.71
N ASN A 107 -2.84 -6.64 -30.14
CA ASN A 107 -2.33 -7.96 -29.81
C ASN A 107 -1.05 -7.89 -28.94
N ILE A 108 -1.01 -6.98 -27.95
CA ILE A 108 0.10 -6.82 -27.01
C ILE A 108 -0.19 -7.65 -25.74
N PRO A 109 0.78 -8.42 -25.19
CA PRO A 109 0.63 -9.12 -23.92
C PRO A 109 0.18 -8.19 -22.80
N LEU A 110 -0.76 -8.67 -21.95
CA LEU A 110 -1.39 -7.88 -20.92
C LEU A 110 -1.19 -8.51 -19.55
N VAL A 111 -0.64 -7.73 -18.63
CA VAL A 111 -0.64 -7.99 -17.19
C VAL A 111 -1.55 -6.98 -16.53
N ALA A 112 -2.35 -7.40 -15.56
CA ALA A 112 -3.12 -6.50 -14.71
C ALA A 112 -2.70 -6.68 -13.25
N SER A 113 -2.80 -5.64 -12.44
CA SER A 113 -2.53 -5.75 -11.01
C SER A 113 -3.63 -5.10 -10.16
N TYR A 114 -3.94 -5.75 -9.04
CA TYR A 114 -4.98 -5.36 -8.11
C TYR A 114 -4.35 -4.84 -6.81
N HIS A 115 -4.52 -3.55 -6.53
CA HIS A 115 -3.87 -2.87 -5.40
C HIS A 115 -4.84 -2.30 -4.38
N THR A 116 -6.07 -2.00 -4.79
CA THR A 116 -7.08 -1.35 -3.95
C THR A 116 -8.34 -2.18 -3.91
N HIS A 117 -8.81 -2.52 -2.71
CA HIS A 117 -10.04 -3.26 -2.53
C HIS A 117 -11.27 -2.35 -2.71
N LEU A 118 -11.50 -1.91 -3.97
CA LEU A 118 -12.60 -0.99 -4.32
C LEU A 118 -13.98 -1.46 -3.81
N PRO A 119 -14.36 -2.76 -3.87
CA PRO A 119 -15.65 -3.21 -3.35
C PRO A 119 -15.86 -2.90 -1.86
N LYS A 120 -14.85 -3.09 -1.00
CA LYS A 120 -14.93 -2.72 0.42
C LYS A 120 -15.05 -1.22 0.66
N TYR A 121 -14.48 -0.40 -0.23
CA TYR A 121 -14.66 1.05 -0.13
C TYR A 121 -16.10 1.46 -0.36
N LEU A 122 -16.83 0.79 -1.25
CA LEU A 122 -18.26 1.06 -1.46
C LEU A 122 -19.07 0.86 -0.17
N GLU A 123 -18.76 -0.15 0.65
CA GLU A 123 -19.41 -0.36 1.94
C GLU A 123 -19.20 0.83 2.88
N HIS A 124 -17.96 1.33 3.02
CA HIS A 124 -17.62 2.47 3.88
C HIS A 124 -18.30 3.79 3.44
N TYR A 125 -18.63 3.90 2.15
CA TYR A 125 -19.35 5.07 1.61
C TYR A 125 -20.87 4.86 1.47
N GLY A 126 -21.42 3.78 2.06
CA GLY A 126 -22.86 3.50 2.04
C GLY A 126 -23.40 3.05 0.67
N MET A 127 -22.53 2.63 -0.24
CA MET A 127 -22.86 2.18 -1.58
C MET A 127 -22.72 0.66 -1.76
N GLY A 128 -22.80 -0.12 -0.70
CA GLY A 128 -22.62 -1.59 -0.72
C GLY A 128 -23.53 -2.33 -1.70
N MET A 129 -24.71 -1.76 -2.03
CA MET A 129 -25.60 -2.35 -3.06
C MET A 129 -24.94 -2.46 -4.46
N LEU A 130 -23.90 -1.68 -4.74
CA LEU A 130 -23.17 -1.69 -6.02
C LEU A 130 -22.01 -2.70 -6.03
N GLU A 131 -21.70 -3.32 -4.90
CA GLU A 131 -20.59 -4.27 -4.76
C GLU A 131 -20.66 -5.43 -5.77
N PRO A 132 -21.82 -6.15 -5.94
CA PRO A 132 -21.89 -7.24 -6.90
C PRO A 132 -21.64 -6.80 -8.35
N LEU A 133 -22.14 -5.63 -8.74
CA LEU A 133 -21.91 -5.07 -10.07
C LEU A 133 -20.42 -4.73 -10.27
N LEU A 134 -19.79 -4.13 -9.27
CA LEU A 134 -18.38 -3.81 -9.33
C LEU A 134 -17.50 -5.05 -9.46
N TRP A 135 -17.85 -6.16 -8.77
CA TRP A 135 -17.15 -7.43 -8.91
C TRP A 135 -17.26 -8.00 -10.31
N GLU A 136 -18.43 -7.94 -10.96
CA GLU A 136 -18.57 -8.40 -12.35
C GLU A 136 -17.78 -7.54 -13.34
N LEU A 137 -17.71 -6.22 -13.13
CA LEU A 137 -16.88 -5.33 -13.94
C LEU A 137 -15.38 -5.62 -13.75
N LEU A 138 -14.93 -5.79 -12.51
CA LEU A 138 -13.55 -6.14 -12.20
C LEU A 138 -13.17 -7.49 -12.81
N LYS A 139 -14.03 -8.50 -12.67
CA LYS A 139 -13.85 -9.82 -13.27
C LYS A 139 -13.74 -9.74 -14.80
N ALA A 140 -14.64 -8.99 -15.44
CA ALA A 140 -14.63 -8.82 -16.88
C ALA A 140 -13.32 -8.14 -17.36
N ALA A 141 -12.83 -7.13 -16.63
CA ALA A 141 -11.59 -6.43 -16.93
C ALA A 141 -10.36 -7.32 -16.70
N HIS A 142 -10.21 -7.89 -15.51
CA HIS A 142 -9.07 -8.69 -15.11
C HIS A 142 -8.93 -9.98 -15.93
N ASN A 143 -10.03 -10.64 -16.33
CA ASN A 143 -9.97 -11.84 -17.16
C ASN A 143 -9.56 -11.57 -18.63
N GLN A 144 -9.33 -10.31 -19.00
CA GLN A 144 -8.66 -9.98 -20.26
C GLN A 144 -7.13 -10.13 -20.16
N ALA A 145 -6.57 -10.12 -18.96
CA ALA A 145 -5.13 -10.22 -18.74
C ALA A 145 -4.64 -11.67 -18.81
N THR A 146 -3.41 -11.85 -19.29
CA THR A 146 -2.71 -13.14 -19.27
C THR A 146 -2.30 -13.52 -17.84
N LEU A 147 -2.05 -12.52 -16.98
CA LEU A 147 -1.67 -12.67 -15.59
C LEU A 147 -2.26 -11.53 -14.77
N ASN A 148 -2.82 -11.87 -13.61
CA ASN A 148 -3.33 -10.92 -12.63
C ASN A 148 -2.48 -10.95 -11.36
N LEU A 149 -1.83 -9.85 -11.04
CA LEU A 149 -0.94 -9.73 -9.89
C LEU A 149 -1.66 -9.13 -8.69
N CYS A 150 -1.55 -9.78 -7.54
CA CYS A 150 -2.18 -9.39 -6.29
C CYS A 150 -1.13 -8.96 -5.27
N THR A 151 -1.55 -8.15 -4.31
CA THR A 151 -0.64 -7.57 -3.30
C THR A 151 -0.53 -8.41 -2.03
N SER A 152 -1.36 -9.44 -1.88
CA SER A 152 -1.37 -10.33 -0.71
C SER A 152 -1.95 -11.69 -1.06
N THR A 153 -1.61 -12.70 -0.26
CA THR A 153 -2.16 -14.06 -0.38
C THR A 153 -3.68 -14.06 -0.23
N ALA A 154 -4.22 -13.27 0.70
CA ALA A 154 -5.66 -13.11 0.87
C ALA A 154 -6.34 -12.54 -0.39
N MET A 155 -5.69 -11.61 -1.11
CA MET A 155 -6.20 -11.08 -2.36
C MET A 155 -6.15 -12.11 -3.50
N VAL A 156 -5.11 -12.91 -3.59
CA VAL A 156 -5.03 -14.02 -4.56
C VAL A 156 -6.23 -14.95 -4.37
N GLN A 157 -6.50 -15.35 -3.14
CA GLN A 157 -7.62 -16.23 -2.82
C GLN A 157 -8.97 -15.57 -3.14
N GLU A 158 -9.21 -14.35 -2.65
CA GLU A 158 -10.48 -13.63 -2.86
C GLU A 158 -10.79 -13.40 -4.35
N LEU A 159 -9.80 -12.95 -5.14
CA LEU A 159 -9.98 -12.74 -6.57
C LEU A 159 -10.30 -14.06 -7.29
N SER A 160 -9.63 -15.15 -6.91
CA SER A 160 -9.90 -16.49 -7.43
C SER A 160 -11.32 -16.95 -7.11
N GLU A 161 -11.79 -16.76 -5.88
CA GLU A 161 -13.16 -17.06 -5.45
C GLU A 161 -14.22 -16.23 -6.20
N LYS A 162 -13.88 -14.98 -6.55
CA LYS A 162 -14.73 -14.11 -7.40
C LYS A 162 -14.66 -14.45 -8.89
N GLY A 163 -13.87 -15.47 -9.29
CA GLY A 163 -13.76 -15.96 -10.65
C GLY A 163 -12.80 -15.17 -11.55
N ILE A 164 -11.87 -14.41 -10.95
CA ILE A 164 -10.73 -13.82 -11.66
C ILE A 164 -9.65 -14.89 -11.80
N GLN A 165 -9.23 -15.13 -13.04
CA GLN A 165 -8.29 -16.22 -13.40
C GLN A 165 -6.84 -15.75 -13.39
N ASN A 166 -5.91 -16.72 -13.38
CA ASN A 166 -4.46 -16.49 -13.50
C ASN A 166 -3.96 -15.45 -12.47
N THR A 167 -4.36 -15.60 -11.22
CA THR A 167 -3.92 -14.73 -10.12
C THR A 167 -2.62 -15.24 -9.52
N ASP A 168 -1.70 -14.33 -9.21
CA ASP A 168 -0.45 -14.64 -8.51
C ASP A 168 -0.02 -13.47 -7.60
N LEU A 169 0.91 -13.74 -6.70
CA LEU A 169 1.39 -12.79 -5.71
C LEU A 169 2.56 -11.95 -6.28
N TRP A 170 2.40 -10.65 -6.33
CA TRP A 170 3.49 -9.73 -6.55
C TRP A 170 4.04 -9.24 -5.21
N GLN A 171 5.24 -9.67 -4.86
CA GLN A 171 5.90 -9.34 -3.60
C GLN A 171 6.01 -7.83 -3.37
N ARG A 172 5.99 -7.44 -2.09
CA ARG A 172 6.16 -6.06 -1.61
C ARG A 172 7.64 -5.74 -1.51
N GLY A 173 7.95 -4.45 -1.35
CA GLY A 173 9.30 -4.01 -1.05
C GLY A 173 9.31 -2.93 0.02
N VAL A 174 10.42 -2.82 0.72
CA VAL A 174 10.74 -1.74 1.64
C VAL A 174 12.18 -1.30 1.44
N ASP A 175 12.46 -0.01 1.71
CA ASP A 175 13.79 0.56 1.62
C ASP A 175 14.46 0.52 3.00
N THR A 176 15.26 -0.52 3.23
CA THR A 176 15.93 -0.74 4.52
C THR A 176 17.16 0.16 4.74
N ASP A 177 17.60 0.89 3.73
CA ASP A 177 18.64 1.91 3.86
C ASP A 177 18.08 3.24 4.35
N ILE A 178 16.83 3.53 3.97
CA ILE A 178 16.08 4.70 4.47
C ILE A 178 15.50 4.39 5.86
N PHE A 179 14.74 3.30 5.99
CA PHE A 179 14.11 2.92 7.26
C PHE A 179 15.03 1.99 8.05
N LYS A 180 15.63 2.53 9.12
CA LYS A 180 16.58 1.79 9.95
C LYS A 180 16.58 2.24 11.42
N PRO A 181 16.86 1.33 12.37
CA PRO A 181 16.79 1.60 13.80
C PRO A 181 17.74 2.72 14.28
N GLU A 182 18.86 2.90 13.59
CA GLU A 182 19.89 3.91 13.93
C GLU A 182 19.40 5.36 13.79
N LEU A 183 18.25 5.56 13.13
CA LEU A 183 17.61 6.87 13.02
C LEU A 183 16.74 7.24 14.23
N ARG A 184 16.73 6.42 15.30
CA ARG A 184 16.10 6.80 16.57
C ARG A 184 16.71 8.10 17.07
N ASP A 185 15.86 9.09 17.33
CA ASP A 185 16.29 10.44 17.70
C ASP A 185 15.41 11.02 18.81
N GLU A 186 16.05 11.58 19.85
CA GLU A 186 15.34 12.16 20.98
C GLU A 186 14.57 13.44 20.63
N GLN A 187 15.03 14.23 19.67
CA GLN A 187 14.32 15.43 19.24
C GLN A 187 13.03 15.04 18.47
N MET A 188 13.13 14.02 17.61
CA MET A 188 11.95 13.45 16.97
C MET A 188 11.00 12.86 17.99
N ARG A 189 11.51 12.12 19.00
CA ARG A 189 10.67 11.57 20.06
C ARG A 189 9.92 12.68 20.83
N LYS A 190 10.59 13.78 21.17
CA LYS A 190 9.93 14.95 21.79
C LYS A 190 8.87 15.56 20.88
N ARG A 191 9.13 15.66 19.56
CA ARG A 191 8.13 16.15 18.59
C ARG A 191 6.91 15.24 18.54
N LEU A 192 7.09 13.93 18.57
CA LEU A 192 6.02 12.92 18.60
C LEU A 192 5.20 12.99 19.88
N LEU A 193 5.84 13.22 21.03
CA LEU A 193 5.17 13.39 22.32
C LEU A 193 4.41 14.73 22.42
N GLY A 194 4.84 15.75 21.71
CA GLY A 194 4.25 17.09 21.79
C GLY A 194 4.40 17.67 23.20
N ASN A 195 3.28 17.93 23.88
CA ASN A 195 3.26 18.50 25.24
C ASN A 195 3.22 17.43 26.35
N PHE A 196 3.25 16.14 26.02
CA PHE A 196 3.18 15.06 26.99
C PHE A 196 4.56 14.66 27.49
N SER A 197 4.65 14.16 28.74
CA SER A 197 5.88 13.64 29.32
C SER A 197 6.33 12.37 28.60
N ASP A 198 7.65 12.12 28.59
CA ASP A 198 8.24 10.87 28.07
C ASP A 198 8.23 9.74 29.14
N GLU A 199 7.24 9.77 30.01
CA GLU A 199 7.00 8.67 30.95
C GLU A 199 6.04 7.67 30.32
N GLY A 200 6.49 6.42 30.16
CA GLY A 200 5.71 5.34 29.56
C GLY A 200 6.07 5.06 28.10
N SER A 201 5.14 4.47 27.36
CA SER A 201 5.39 4.01 26.00
C SER A 201 4.77 4.95 24.96
N LEU A 202 5.54 5.24 23.90
CA LEU A 202 5.09 6.02 22.76
C LEU A 202 4.59 5.10 21.65
N LEU A 203 3.27 5.06 21.47
CA LEU A 203 2.60 4.42 20.35
C LEU A 203 2.61 5.37 19.16
N ILE A 204 2.83 4.85 17.96
CA ILE A 204 2.73 5.63 16.73
C ILE A 204 1.76 4.98 15.75
N TYR A 205 1.08 5.83 15.00
CA TYR A 205 0.38 5.50 13.77
C TYR A 205 0.95 6.36 12.65
N VAL A 206 1.16 5.76 11.50
CA VAL A 206 1.59 6.47 10.29
C VAL A 206 0.68 6.09 9.14
N GLY A 207 0.15 7.09 8.45
CA GLY A 207 -0.69 6.89 7.29
C GLY A 207 -1.67 8.01 7.03
N ARG A 208 -2.46 7.85 5.96
CA ARG A 208 -3.55 8.77 5.66
C ARG A 208 -4.59 8.75 6.78
N LEU A 209 -5.02 9.93 7.23
CA LEU A 209 -6.08 10.07 8.21
C LEU A 209 -7.44 10.02 7.50
N SER A 210 -7.97 8.80 7.30
CA SER A 210 -9.22 8.54 6.59
C SER A 210 -10.02 7.45 7.30
N ALA A 211 -11.34 7.41 7.10
CA ALA A 211 -12.26 6.56 7.86
C ALA A 211 -11.99 5.06 7.68
N GLU A 212 -11.60 4.63 6.47
CA GLU A 212 -11.28 3.22 6.18
C GLU A 212 -10.04 2.71 6.93
N LYS A 213 -9.22 3.61 7.50
CA LYS A 213 -8.06 3.25 8.33
C LYS A 213 -8.43 2.93 9.78
N GLN A 214 -9.66 3.20 10.20
CA GLN A 214 -10.22 2.82 11.50
C GLN A 214 -9.33 3.24 12.70
N ILE A 215 -8.71 4.42 12.62
CA ILE A 215 -7.73 4.93 13.60
C ILE A 215 -8.36 5.11 14.98
N GLU A 216 -9.64 5.42 15.04
CA GLU A 216 -10.45 5.55 16.26
C GLU A 216 -10.40 4.30 17.15
N ARG A 217 -10.13 3.12 16.61
CA ARG A 217 -9.95 1.87 17.37
C ARG A 217 -8.76 1.89 18.34
N ILE A 218 -7.84 2.87 18.19
CA ILE A 218 -6.70 3.04 19.11
C ILE A 218 -7.15 3.72 20.42
N LYS A 219 -8.25 4.48 20.43
CA LYS A 219 -8.69 5.21 21.62
C LYS A 219 -8.90 4.31 22.86
N PRO A 220 -9.61 3.17 22.77
CA PRO A 220 -9.75 2.24 23.90
C PRO A 220 -8.41 1.73 24.45
N VAL A 221 -7.36 1.64 23.62
CA VAL A 221 -6.02 1.24 24.07
C VAL A 221 -5.44 2.30 25.01
N LEU A 222 -5.57 3.60 24.67
CA LEU A 222 -5.09 4.70 25.53
C LEU A 222 -5.86 4.77 26.85
N GLU A 223 -7.15 4.47 26.84
CA GLU A 223 -8.00 4.43 28.03
C GLU A 223 -7.63 3.26 28.95
N ALA A 224 -7.33 2.08 28.38
CA ALA A 224 -6.93 0.88 29.10
C ALA A 224 -5.46 0.91 29.58
N LEU A 225 -4.60 1.69 28.91
CA LEU A 225 -3.17 1.81 29.19
C LEU A 225 -2.77 3.28 29.42
N PRO A 226 -3.09 3.87 30.61
CA PRO A 226 -2.90 5.32 30.85
C PRO A 226 -1.44 5.81 30.76
N SER A 227 -0.46 4.92 30.86
CA SER A 227 0.96 5.22 30.70
C SER A 227 1.39 5.28 29.22
N THR A 228 0.47 5.14 28.27
CA THR A 228 0.79 5.24 26.85
C THR A 228 0.51 6.64 26.29
N ARG A 229 1.27 7.02 25.28
CA ARG A 229 1.11 8.23 24.47
C ARG A 229 0.94 7.81 23.02
N LEU A 230 0.17 8.57 22.23
CA LEU A 230 -0.05 8.28 20.80
C LEU A 230 0.41 9.45 19.96
N ALA A 231 1.21 9.16 18.93
CA ALA A 231 1.53 10.08 17.86
C ALA A 231 0.83 9.64 16.56
N LEU A 232 -0.01 10.52 15.99
CA LEU A 232 -0.63 10.33 14.69
C LEU A 232 0.16 11.10 13.64
N VAL A 233 0.90 10.38 12.80
CA VAL A 233 1.73 10.92 11.73
C VAL A 233 1.00 10.76 10.40
N GLY A 234 0.74 11.88 9.74
CA GLY A 234 0.00 11.95 8.49
C GLY A 234 -1.06 13.03 8.50
N ASP A 235 -1.81 13.11 7.41
CA ASP A 235 -2.94 14.01 7.25
C ASP A 235 -4.04 13.36 6.41
N GLY A 236 -5.23 13.95 6.37
CA GLY A 236 -6.32 13.44 5.57
C GLY A 236 -7.69 13.97 5.96
N PRO A 237 -8.74 13.62 5.20
CA PRO A 237 -10.08 14.20 5.36
C PRO A 237 -10.73 13.87 6.71
N TYR A 238 -10.28 12.83 7.41
CA TYR A 238 -10.84 12.42 8.69
C TYR A 238 -10.15 13.06 9.91
N ARG A 239 -9.13 13.92 9.69
CA ARG A 239 -8.33 14.55 10.74
C ARG A 239 -9.18 15.28 11.78
N GLN A 240 -10.08 16.18 11.35
CA GLN A 240 -10.91 16.95 12.29
C GLN A 240 -11.82 16.07 13.16
N GLN A 241 -12.30 14.96 12.59
CA GLN A 241 -13.09 13.97 13.33
C GLN A 241 -12.24 13.24 14.35
N LEU A 242 -11.03 12.84 13.99
CA LEU A 242 -10.07 12.18 14.90
C LEU A 242 -9.65 13.12 16.04
N GLU A 243 -9.43 14.41 15.79
CA GLU A 243 -9.12 15.39 16.83
C GLU A 243 -10.25 15.46 17.88
N LYS A 244 -11.52 15.37 17.46
CA LYS A 244 -12.66 15.29 18.38
C LYS A 244 -12.70 13.95 19.14
N ILE A 245 -12.47 12.82 18.44
CA ILE A 245 -12.49 11.48 19.03
C ILE A 245 -11.41 11.36 20.10
N PHE A 246 -10.20 11.83 19.83
CA PHE A 246 -9.04 11.73 20.74
C PHE A 246 -8.94 12.89 21.74
N GLN A 247 -9.93 13.80 21.78
CA GLN A 247 -9.94 14.88 22.75
C GLN A 247 -9.90 14.33 24.18
N GLY A 248 -9.00 14.87 25.01
CA GLY A 248 -8.80 14.44 26.40
C GLY A 248 -7.89 13.22 26.56
N THR A 249 -7.37 12.65 25.46
CA THR A 249 -6.35 11.60 25.51
C THR A 249 -4.94 12.16 25.32
N SER A 250 -3.91 11.34 25.62
CA SER A 250 -2.51 11.72 25.39
C SER A 250 -2.09 11.51 23.93
N THR A 251 -2.76 12.22 23.00
CA THR A 251 -2.56 12.09 21.55
C THR A 251 -2.00 13.35 20.92
N THR A 252 -0.94 13.21 20.11
CA THR A 252 -0.32 14.29 19.34
C THR A 252 -0.60 14.07 17.84
N PHE A 253 -1.13 15.10 17.18
CA PHE A 253 -1.29 15.12 15.71
C PHE A 253 -0.07 15.81 15.10
N VAL A 254 0.86 15.01 14.57
CA VAL A 254 2.18 15.46 14.12
C VAL A 254 2.14 16.12 12.74
N GLY A 255 1.16 15.73 11.92
CA GLY A 255 1.08 16.11 10.51
C GLY A 255 1.90 15.20 9.61
N TYR A 256 2.03 15.60 8.35
CA TYR A 256 2.74 14.82 7.33
C TYR A 256 4.25 14.86 7.55
N LEU A 257 4.90 13.69 7.51
CA LEU A 257 6.35 13.52 7.50
C LEU A 257 6.76 12.70 6.28
N SER A 258 8.00 12.88 5.81
CA SER A 258 8.57 12.12 4.67
C SER A 258 10.07 11.91 4.82
N GLY A 259 10.63 11.00 4.01
CA GLY A 259 12.07 10.74 3.98
C GLY A 259 12.66 10.41 5.35
N ASN A 260 13.77 11.05 5.70
CA ASN A 260 14.48 10.79 6.96
C ASN A 260 13.67 11.18 8.21
N GLU A 261 12.81 12.20 8.14
CA GLU A 261 11.94 12.56 9.27
C GLU A 261 10.92 11.44 9.55
N LEU A 262 10.33 10.86 8.51
CA LEU A 262 9.42 9.74 8.65
C LEU A 262 10.15 8.50 9.20
N ALA A 263 11.33 8.19 8.67
CA ALA A 263 12.14 7.06 9.15
C ALA A 263 12.54 7.24 10.64
N SER A 264 12.93 8.46 11.02
CA SER A 264 13.23 8.80 12.41
C SER A 264 11.99 8.69 13.31
N ALA A 265 10.81 9.07 12.81
CA ALA A 265 9.55 8.93 13.56
C ALA A 265 9.24 7.46 13.87
N TYR A 266 9.34 6.56 12.89
CA TYR A 266 9.19 5.13 13.14
C TYR A 266 10.21 4.60 14.16
N ALA A 267 11.49 4.91 13.97
CA ALA A 267 12.55 4.44 14.85
C ALA A 267 12.43 4.96 16.30
N SER A 268 11.79 6.13 16.50
CA SER A 268 11.62 6.77 17.81
C SER A 268 10.38 6.31 18.56
N GLY A 269 9.46 5.56 17.91
CA GLY A 269 8.31 4.95 18.57
C GLY A 269 8.67 3.69 19.34
N ASP A 270 7.81 3.31 20.30
CA ASP A 270 7.97 2.07 21.07
C ASP A 270 7.11 0.94 20.49
N ALA A 271 6.00 1.25 19.86
CA ALA A 271 5.14 0.34 19.10
C ALA A 271 4.39 1.08 18.00
N PHE A 272 4.25 0.45 16.86
CA PHE A 272 3.43 0.91 15.74
C PHE A 272 2.09 0.21 15.75
N LEU A 273 0.98 0.97 15.86
CA LEU A 273 -0.37 0.42 15.82
C LEU A 273 -1.03 0.66 14.47
N PHE A 274 -1.47 -0.41 13.84
CA PHE A 274 -2.14 -0.34 12.54
C PHE A 274 -3.51 -1.03 12.57
N PRO A 275 -4.58 -0.30 12.94
CA PRO A 275 -5.90 -0.88 13.18
C PRO A 275 -6.70 -1.20 11.90
N SER A 276 -6.23 -0.78 10.72
CA SER A 276 -6.94 -0.99 9.46
C SER A 276 -7.18 -2.46 9.16
N SER A 277 -8.42 -2.83 8.90
CA SER A 277 -8.81 -4.19 8.47
C SER A 277 -8.94 -4.33 6.95
N THR A 278 -8.73 -3.25 6.19
CA THR A 278 -8.88 -3.22 4.72
C THR A 278 -7.55 -3.09 3.98
N GLU A 279 -6.43 -3.28 4.70
CA GLU A 279 -5.10 -3.12 4.13
C GLU A 279 -4.75 -4.28 3.19
N THR A 280 -4.33 -3.95 1.98
CA THR A 280 -3.93 -4.92 0.97
C THR A 280 -2.41 -5.06 0.84
N LEU A 281 -1.68 -3.97 1.01
CA LEU A 281 -0.24 -3.92 0.75
C LEU A 281 0.62 -3.83 2.02
N GLY A 282 0.25 -3.01 2.99
CA GLY A 282 0.91 -2.91 4.29
C GLY A 282 2.32 -2.35 4.27
N LEU A 283 2.68 -1.47 3.33
CA LEU A 283 4.03 -0.88 3.25
C LEU A 283 4.45 -0.19 4.54
N VAL A 284 3.55 0.53 5.20
CA VAL A 284 3.82 1.22 6.47
C VAL A 284 4.20 0.27 7.60
N LEU A 285 3.71 -0.99 7.55
CA LEU A 285 4.12 -2.04 8.49
C LEU A 285 5.57 -2.45 8.24
N LEU A 286 5.94 -2.67 6.97
CA LEU A 286 7.31 -3.00 6.60
C LEU A 286 8.27 -1.85 6.89
N GLU A 287 7.86 -0.59 6.71
CA GLU A 287 8.64 0.59 7.07
C GLU A 287 8.89 0.66 8.59
N ALA A 288 7.85 0.42 9.41
CA ALA A 288 7.97 0.36 10.85
C ALA A 288 8.91 -0.77 11.29
N MET A 289 8.73 -1.98 10.74
CA MET A 289 9.57 -3.13 11.02
C MET A 289 11.03 -2.90 10.60
N ALA A 290 11.25 -2.31 9.43
CA ALA A 290 12.58 -1.93 8.95
C ALA A 290 13.27 -0.92 9.88
N ALA A 291 12.52 0.04 10.41
CA ALA A 291 12.99 1.00 11.40
C ALA A 291 13.15 0.41 12.83
N GLY A 292 12.92 -0.88 13.01
CA GLY A 292 13.01 -1.56 14.32
C GLY A 292 11.87 -1.17 15.28
N CYS A 293 10.75 -0.66 14.76
CA CYS A 293 9.55 -0.41 15.55
C CYS A 293 8.65 -1.66 15.50
N PRO A 294 8.39 -2.31 16.63
CA PRO A 294 7.53 -3.49 16.66
C PRO A 294 6.08 -3.11 16.37
N VAL A 295 5.35 -4.00 15.72
CA VAL A 295 4.05 -3.69 15.13
C VAL A 295 2.89 -4.47 15.77
N VAL A 296 1.73 -3.82 15.87
CA VAL A 296 0.45 -4.48 16.15
C VAL A 296 -0.47 -4.21 14.97
N GLY A 297 -0.94 -5.26 14.31
CA GLY A 297 -1.78 -5.17 13.13
C GLY A 297 -3.03 -6.05 13.19
N ALA A 298 -4.03 -5.74 12.37
CA ALA A 298 -5.24 -6.56 12.27
C ALA A 298 -4.94 -7.93 11.63
N ASN A 299 -5.48 -9.00 12.18
CA ASN A 299 -5.42 -10.34 11.57
C ASN A 299 -6.39 -10.44 10.38
N LYS A 300 -6.17 -9.59 9.35
CA LYS A 300 -7.05 -9.50 8.19
C LYS A 300 -6.33 -8.89 6.99
N GLY A 301 -6.81 -9.19 5.79
CA GLY A 301 -6.25 -8.66 4.55
C GLY A 301 -4.82 -9.14 4.29
N GLY A 302 -3.93 -8.21 3.92
CA GLY A 302 -2.53 -8.51 3.64
C GLY A 302 -1.60 -8.44 4.86
N ILE A 303 -2.12 -8.15 6.06
CA ILE A 303 -1.31 -7.98 7.28
C ILE A 303 -0.70 -9.30 7.78
N PRO A 304 -1.44 -10.43 7.80
CA PRO A 304 -0.89 -11.73 8.20
C PRO A 304 0.23 -12.26 7.31
N ASP A 305 0.37 -11.75 6.09
CA ASP A 305 1.51 -12.10 5.22
C ASP A 305 2.84 -11.49 5.73
N ILE A 306 2.76 -10.45 6.58
CA ILE A 306 3.92 -9.69 7.08
C ILE A 306 4.21 -10.02 8.54
N ILE A 307 3.15 -10.13 9.36
CA ILE A 307 3.26 -10.31 10.81
C ILE A 307 3.09 -11.79 11.17
N SER A 308 4.15 -12.39 11.73
CA SER A 308 4.10 -13.66 12.46
C SER A 308 3.80 -13.34 13.91
N ASP A 309 2.58 -13.67 14.38
CA ASP A 309 2.11 -13.29 15.74
C ASP A 309 3.02 -13.80 16.86
N GLY A 310 3.47 -12.87 17.67
CA GLY A 310 4.36 -13.13 18.82
C GLY A 310 5.85 -13.26 18.44
N GLU A 311 6.21 -13.27 17.16
CA GLU A 311 7.60 -13.37 16.71
C GLU A 311 8.16 -12.02 16.26
N ASN A 312 7.57 -11.43 15.20
CA ASN A 312 8.02 -10.17 14.62
C ASN A 312 7.02 -9.01 14.82
N GLY A 313 5.88 -9.28 15.48
CA GLY A 313 4.80 -8.36 15.79
C GLY A 313 3.68 -9.07 16.53
N CYS A 314 2.56 -8.38 16.73
CA CYS A 314 1.35 -8.96 17.30
C CYS A 314 0.17 -8.75 16.38
N LEU A 315 -0.68 -9.78 16.25
CA LEU A 315 -1.93 -9.70 15.51
C LEU A 315 -3.11 -9.56 16.49
N TYR A 316 -4.08 -8.73 16.14
CA TYR A 316 -5.35 -8.63 16.87
C TYR A 316 -6.54 -9.04 15.97
N ASN A 317 -7.60 -9.56 16.56
CA ASN A 317 -8.83 -9.90 15.83
C ASN A 317 -9.73 -8.65 15.67
N PRO A 318 -9.87 -8.06 14.46
CA PRO A 318 -10.66 -6.86 14.25
C PRO A 318 -12.19 -7.10 14.29
N ASP A 319 -12.63 -8.35 14.16
CA ASP A 319 -14.02 -8.76 14.15
C ASP A 319 -14.45 -9.36 15.53
N GLY A 320 -13.61 -9.20 16.57
CA GLY A 320 -13.87 -9.64 17.94
C GLY A 320 -14.81 -8.72 18.72
N GLU A 321 -14.98 -9.01 20.02
CA GLU A 321 -15.81 -8.19 20.92
C GLU A 321 -15.43 -6.70 20.89
N ASN A 322 -16.44 -5.84 20.96
CA ASN A 322 -16.29 -4.38 20.89
C ASN A 322 -15.50 -3.91 19.65
N ASP A 323 -15.84 -4.41 18.47
CA ASP A 323 -15.14 -4.10 17.21
C ASP A 323 -13.64 -4.38 17.28
N GLY A 324 -13.25 -5.46 17.98
CA GLY A 324 -11.85 -5.86 18.15
C GLY A 324 -11.05 -5.06 19.18
N ALA A 325 -11.67 -4.12 19.90
CA ALA A 325 -10.96 -3.27 20.86
C ALA A 325 -10.27 -4.09 21.97
N SER A 326 -10.97 -5.09 22.54
CA SER A 326 -10.40 -5.97 23.57
C SER A 326 -9.16 -6.71 23.06
N SER A 327 -9.22 -7.24 21.84
CA SER A 327 -8.10 -7.93 21.20
C SER A 327 -6.93 -6.99 20.89
N LEU A 328 -7.19 -5.76 20.44
CA LEU A 328 -6.15 -4.76 20.19
C LEU A 328 -5.46 -4.32 21.50
N ILE A 329 -6.22 -4.16 22.58
CA ILE A 329 -5.66 -3.86 23.92
C ILE A 329 -4.72 -4.98 24.35
N GLU A 330 -5.15 -6.24 24.29
CA GLU A 330 -4.34 -7.39 24.70
C GLU A 330 -3.07 -7.55 23.85
N ALA A 331 -3.17 -7.40 22.52
CA ALA A 331 -2.01 -7.44 21.62
C ALA A 331 -1.01 -6.32 21.95
N THR A 332 -1.52 -5.11 22.24
CA THR A 332 -0.67 -3.98 22.64
C THR A 332 -0.01 -4.21 23.99
N LYS A 333 -0.75 -4.72 24.99
CA LYS A 333 -0.19 -5.09 26.30
C LYS A 333 0.91 -6.14 26.18
N LYS A 334 0.66 -7.20 25.39
CA LYS A 334 1.64 -8.27 25.12
C LYS A 334 2.93 -7.69 24.56
N LEU A 335 2.83 -6.81 23.57
CA LEU A 335 3.99 -6.18 22.94
C LEU A 335 4.74 -5.25 23.88
N LEU A 336 4.06 -4.48 24.72
CA LEU A 336 4.67 -3.50 25.62
C LEU A 336 5.18 -4.11 26.93
N GLY A 337 4.66 -5.27 27.36
CA GLY A 337 4.78 -5.78 28.73
C GLY A 337 6.18 -6.23 29.16
N ASN A 338 7.03 -6.69 28.24
CA ASN A 338 8.35 -7.23 28.56
C ASN A 338 9.42 -6.68 27.61
N GLU A 339 10.42 -5.96 28.15
CA GLU A 339 11.48 -5.34 27.33
C GLU A 339 12.34 -6.38 26.60
N ILE A 340 12.58 -7.54 27.21
CA ILE A 340 13.39 -8.60 26.59
C ILE A 340 12.66 -9.15 25.36
N GLU A 341 11.36 -9.48 25.51
CA GLU A 341 10.53 -9.96 24.41
C GLU A 341 10.36 -8.90 23.34
N ARG A 342 10.10 -7.65 23.73
CA ARG A 342 10.00 -6.53 22.80
C ARG A 342 11.29 -6.30 22.01
N SER A 343 12.46 -6.39 22.66
CA SER A 343 13.76 -6.30 22.00
C SER A 343 14.01 -7.44 21.02
N ALA A 344 13.61 -8.66 21.36
CA ALA A 344 13.68 -9.80 20.44
C ALA A 344 12.75 -9.59 19.23
N MET A 345 11.52 -9.13 19.49
CA MET A 345 10.54 -8.83 18.45
C MET A 345 11.02 -7.72 17.48
N ARG A 346 11.66 -6.66 18.01
CA ARG A 346 12.29 -5.61 17.18
C ARG A 346 13.32 -6.17 16.20
N LYS A 347 14.18 -7.06 16.68
CA LYS A 347 15.21 -7.71 15.85
C LYS A 347 14.58 -8.63 14.81
N ALA A 348 13.58 -9.42 15.17
CA ALA A 348 12.87 -10.29 14.24
C ALA A 348 12.11 -9.48 13.19
N ALA A 349 11.45 -8.37 13.58
CA ALA A 349 10.80 -7.44 12.67
C ALA A 349 11.77 -6.86 11.64
N ARG A 350 12.94 -6.38 12.08
CA ARG A 350 13.99 -5.86 11.19
C ARG A 350 14.49 -6.94 10.22
N SER A 351 14.78 -8.13 10.72
CA SER A 351 15.22 -9.26 9.90
C SER A 351 14.18 -9.66 8.85
N GLU A 352 12.89 -9.62 9.21
CA GLU A 352 11.81 -9.88 8.24
C GLU A 352 11.77 -8.79 7.18
N ALA A 353 11.81 -7.51 7.56
CA ALA A 353 11.80 -6.39 6.61
C ALA A 353 12.98 -6.45 5.62
N GLU A 354 14.16 -6.91 6.05
CA GLU A 354 15.33 -7.07 5.17
C GLU A 354 15.13 -8.13 4.07
N ARG A 355 14.20 -9.06 4.26
CA ARG A 355 13.83 -10.04 3.22
C ARG A 355 12.96 -9.43 2.11
N TRP A 356 12.35 -8.27 2.35
CA TRP A 356 11.40 -7.59 1.46
C TRP A 356 12.05 -6.41 0.72
N GLY A 357 13.12 -6.66 -0.06
CA GLY A 357 13.79 -5.62 -0.84
C GLY A 357 13.08 -5.31 -2.16
N TRP A 358 13.06 -4.03 -2.57
CA TRP A 358 12.47 -3.60 -3.85
C TRP A 358 13.11 -4.28 -5.07
N ALA A 359 14.43 -4.51 -5.04
CA ALA A 359 15.15 -5.21 -6.11
C ALA A 359 14.63 -6.66 -6.28
N GLY A 360 14.39 -7.37 -5.18
CA GLY A 360 13.82 -8.72 -5.20
C GLY A 360 12.40 -8.74 -5.77
N ALA A 361 11.54 -7.83 -5.30
CA ALA A 361 10.17 -7.69 -5.78
C ALA A 361 10.10 -7.35 -7.29
N THR A 362 11.01 -6.48 -7.77
CA THR A 362 11.09 -6.14 -9.19
C THR A 362 11.65 -7.29 -10.02
N LYS A 363 12.64 -8.03 -9.51
CA LYS A 363 13.14 -9.24 -10.19
C LYS A 363 12.04 -10.28 -10.36
N GLN A 364 11.21 -10.51 -9.34
CA GLN A 364 10.06 -11.41 -9.46
C GLN A 364 9.09 -10.90 -10.54
N LEU A 365 8.80 -9.60 -10.58
CA LEU A 365 7.93 -9.02 -11.61
C LEU A 365 8.49 -9.21 -13.01
N ARG A 366 9.81 -9.05 -13.21
CA ARG A 366 10.45 -9.30 -14.51
C ARG A 366 10.32 -10.75 -14.94
N ASN A 367 10.48 -11.70 -14.03
CA ASN A 367 10.27 -13.13 -14.34
C ASN A 367 8.82 -13.37 -14.82
N TYR A 368 7.82 -12.75 -14.17
CA TYR A 368 6.44 -12.83 -14.63
C TYR A 368 6.24 -12.23 -16.03
N TYR A 369 6.91 -11.12 -16.34
CA TYR A 369 6.85 -10.54 -17.68
C TYR A 369 7.47 -11.46 -18.74
N GLU A 370 8.61 -12.07 -18.45
CA GLU A 370 9.28 -13.03 -19.31
C GLU A 370 8.35 -14.23 -19.58
N ASP A 371 7.74 -14.81 -18.54
CA ASP A 371 6.78 -15.93 -18.68
C ASP A 371 5.56 -15.56 -19.55
N VAL A 372 5.06 -14.34 -19.43
CA VAL A 372 3.92 -13.84 -20.23
C VAL A 372 4.31 -13.66 -21.69
N LEU A 373 5.53 -13.18 -21.97
CA LEU A 373 6.06 -12.99 -23.32
C LEU A 373 6.32 -14.34 -24.00
N ASP A 374 6.89 -15.32 -23.28
CA ASP A 374 7.19 -16.66 -23.81
C ASP A 374 5.91 -17.44 -24.16
N LYS A 375 4.88 -17.34 -23.32
CA LYS A 375 3.55 -17.92 -23.62
C LYS A 375 2.95 -17.38 -24.90
N LYS A 376 3.14 -16.10 -25.21
CA LYS A 376 2.66 -15.51 -26.47
C LYS A 376 3.42 -16.07 -27.66
N GLN A 377 4.74 -16.16 -27.58
CA GLN A 377 5.56 -16.69 -28.68
C GLN A 377 5.19 -18.14 -28.99
N SER A 378 4.96 -18.95 -27.98
CA SER A 378 4.55 -20.36 -28.12
C SER A 378 3.17 -20.51 -28.79
N ASN A 379 2.22 -19.60 -28.48
CA ASN A 379 0.88 -19.60 -29.08
C ASN A 379 0.86 -19.08 -30.54
N VAL A 380 1.87 -18.33 -30.97
CA VAL A 380 2.01 -17.88 -32.38
C VAL A 380 2.70 -18.94 -33.23
N ALA A 381 3.51 -19.80 -32.60
CA ALA A 381 4.24 -20.88 -33.28
C ALA A 381 3.45 -22.19 -33.43
N ALA A 382 2.31 -22.33 -32.73
CA ALA A 382 1.37 -23.46 -32.81
C ALA A 382 0.20 -23.15 -33.74
#